data_f4ed7fb438a88f2821aca4bb3ba6278e
#
_entry.id   f4ed7fb438a88f2821aca4bb3ba6278e
#
_cell.length_a   1.000
_cell.length_b   1.000
_cell.length_c   1.000
_cell.angle_alpha   90.00
_cell.angle_beta   90.00
_cell.angle_gamma   90.00
#
_symmetry.space_group_name_H-M   'P 1'
#
loop_
_entity.id
_entity.type
_entity.pdbx_description
1 polymer ?
#
loop_
_entity_poly.entity_id
_entity_poly.type
_entity_poly.pdbx_seq_one_letter_code
_entity_poly.pdbx_strand_id
1 'polypeptide(L)'
;MNPEVPGLAALMDRYLDGDHRAFTALHAAVTPRLRGLLHKLVRDNATAEDLLQATLLKAHLAREGFVVRGAHADAAVQAWYTTIARNLALDFLRAQVRDRRRKAEGSDDRDPIEEIAADLPSIEEWQVDKDTAEEIARRVHAALAGLPPGQREIVEMHKLAGLSMAEIATRLQIREGAVRVRAHRAYKALARALGPAVLALFFQGLAGRGQA
;
A
#
# COMPACT_ATOMS: atom_id res chain seq x y z
N MET A 1 -12.40 -31.24 -20.58
CA MET A 1 -12.75 -30.39 -19.42
C MET A 1 -11.45 -29.76 -18.95
N ASN A 2 -11.20 -28.50 -19.35
CA ASN A 2 -9.99 -27.79 -18.93
C ASN A 2 -10.11 -27.56 -17.40
N PRO A 3 -9.11 -27.90 -16.59
CA PRO A 3 -9.16 -27.57 -15.18
C PRO A 3 -9.19 -26.04 -15.08
N GLU A 4 -10.22 -25.50 -14.47
CA GLU A 4 -10.38 -24.08 -14.20
C GLU A 4 -9.16 -23.65 -13.36
N VAL A 5 -8.37 -22.71 -13.87
CA VAL A 5 -7.22 -22.18 -13.13
C VAL A 5 -7.77 -21.48 -11.89
N PRO A 6 -7.44 -21.94 -10.67
CA PRO A 6 -7.99 -21.33 -9.47
C PRO A 6 -7.62 -19.86 -9.38
N GLY A 7 -8.57 -19.01 -9.02
CA GLY A 7 -8.34 -17.57 -8.81
C GLY A 7 -7.35 -17.30 -7.68
N LEU A 8 -6.82 -16.06 -7.63
CA LEU A 8 -5.83 -15.67 -6.63
C LEU A 8 -6.34 -15.85 -5.19
N ALA A 9 -7.62 -15.61 -4.94
CA ALA A 9 -8.24 -15.78 -3.63
C ALA A 9 -8.26 -17.25 -3.21
N ALA A 10 -8.67 -18.15 -4.11
CA ALA A 10 -8.67 -19.58 -3.83
C ALA A 10 -7.26 -20.14 -3.60
N LEU A 11 -6.26 -19.60 -4.33
CA LEU A 11 -4.85 -19.93 -4.10
C LEU A 11 -4.38 -19.39 -2.75
N MET A 12 -4.79 -18.18 -2.38
CA MET A 12 -4.43 -17.56 -1.10
C MET A 12 -5.02 -18.32 0.08
N ASP A 13 -6.29 -18.72 0.02
CA ASP A 13 -6.94 -19.53 1.07
C ASP A 13 -6.21 -20.86 1.28
N ARG A 14 -5.95 -21.60 0.21
CA ARG A 14 -5.19 -22.86 0.27
C ARG A 14 -3.76 -22.66 0.80
N TYR A 15 -3.13 -21.55 0.46
CA TYR A 15 -1.80 -21.19 0.98
C TYR A 15 -1.84 -20.91 2.49
N LEU A 16 -2.87 -20.24 2.98
CA LEU A 16 -3.09 -20.02 4.42
C LEU A 16 -3.31 -21.34 5.17
N ASP A 17 -3.94 -22.32 4.51
CA ASP A 17 -4.13 -23.67 5.04
C ASP A 17 -2.86 -24.56 4.95
N GLY A 18 -1.73 -24.00 4.47
CA GLY A 18 -0.43 -24.68 4.43
C GLY A 18 -0.14 -25.42 3.12
N ASP A 19 -0.92 -25.23 2.06
CA ASP A 19 -0.68 -25.86 0.75
C ASP A 19 0.50 -25.20 0.01
N HIS A 20 1.65 -25.87 0.00
CA HIS A 20 2.85 -25.38 -0.68
C HIS A 20 2.70 -25.26 -2.20
N ARG A 21 1.81 -26.05 -2.84
CA ARG A 21 1.54 -25.94 -4.28
C ARG A 21 0.75 -24.66 -4.57
N ALA A 22 -0.22 -24.33 -3.72
CA ALA A 22 -0.96 -23.08 -3.82
C ALA A 22 -0.05 -21.87 -3.63
N PHE A 23 0.90 -21.93 -2.68
CA PHE A 23 1.94 -20.90 -2.52
C PHE A 23 2.72 -20.67 -3.81
N THR A 24 3.23 -21.75 -4.44
CA THR A 24 4.00 -21.65 -5.69
C THR A 24 3.16 -21.06 -6.82
N ALA A 25 1.91 -21.53 -6.97
CA ALA A 25 1.00 -21.05 -8.02
C ALA A 25 0.61 -19.57 -7.80
N LEU A 26 0.33 -19.15 -6.56
CA LEU A 26 0.01 -17.77 -6.20
C LEU A 26 1.18 -16.83 -6.52
N HIS A 27 2.40 -17.21 -6.10
CA HIS A 27 3.59 -16.41 -6.37
C HIS A 27 3.87 -16.31 -7.87
N ALA A 28 3.73 -17.38 -8.63
CA ALA A 28 3.87 -17.35 -10.08
C ALA A 28 2.86 -16.41 -10.74
N ALA A 29 1.62 -16.37 -10.24
CA ALA A 29 0.55 -15.55 -10.78
C ALA A 29 0.74 -14.04 -10.49
N VAL A 30 1.21 -13.67 -9.29
CA VAL A 30 1.36 -12.24 -8.91
C VAL A 30 2.69 -11.63 -9.39
N THR A 31 3.76 -12.44 -9.54
CA THR A 31 5.12 -12.00 -9.85
C THR A 31 5.24 -11.14 -11.12
N PRO A 32 4.65 -11.50 -12.28
CA PRO A 32 4.83 -10.72 -13.50
C PRO A 32 4.37 -9.27 -13.36
N ARG A 33 3.23 -9.06 -12.70
CA ARG A 33 2.66 -7.74 -12.47
C ARG A 33 3.49 -6.93 -11.47
N LEU A 34 3.92 -7.56 -10.37
CA LEU A 34 4.78 -6.93 -9.37
C LEU A 34 6.12 -6.51 -9.97
N ARG A 35 6.75 -7.39 -10.76
CA ARG A 35 7.99 -7.09 -11.48
C ARG A 35 7.82 -5.89 -12.40
N GLY A 36 6.77 -5.86 -13.22
CA GLY A 36 6.49 -4.74 -14.11
C GLY A 36 6.30 -3.42 -13.36
N LEU A 37 5.59 -3.43 -12.23
CA LEU A 37 5.44 -2.27 -11.36
C LEU A 37 6.78 -1.79 -10.80
N LEU A 38 7.56 -2.69 -10.22
CA LEU A 38 8.84 -2.35 -9.58
C LEU A 38 9.85 -1.81 -10.59
N HIS A 39 9.93 -2.41 -11.80
CA HIS A 39 10.76 -1.88 -12.89
C HIS A 39 10.38 -0.44 -13.28
N LYS A 40 9.10 -0.12 -13.38
CA LYS A 40 8.63 1.25 -13.66
C LYS A 40 9.07 2.23 -12.57
N LEU A 41 9.03 1.81 -11.29
CA LEU A 41 9.33 2.67 -10.15
C LEU A 41 10.83 2.94 -9.97
N VAL A 42 11.67 1.88 -9.99
CA VAL A 42 13.08 2.03 -9.63
C VAL A 42 14.01 2.14 -10.84
N ARG A 43 13.55 1.81 -12.05
CA ARG A 43 14.29 1.90 -13.32
C ARG A 43 15.65 1.17 -13.32
N ASP A 44 15.85 0.24 -12.41
CA ASP A 44 17.03 -0.61 -12.29
C ASP A 44 16.59 -2.06 -12.07
N ASN A 45 17.10 -2.96 -12.92
CA ASN A 45 16.65 -4.35 -12.95
C ASN A 45 17.05 -5.11 -11.68
N ALA A 46 18.27 -4.92 -11.20
CA ALA A 46 18.77 -5.61 -10.02
C ALA A 46 17.96 -5.18 -8.77
N THR A 47 17.80 -3.89 -8.58
CA THR A 47 16.98 -3.33 -7.49
C THR A 47 15.52 -3.80 -7.57
N ALA A 48 14.94 -3.86 -8.78
CA ALA A 48 13.56 -4.33 -8.96
C ALA A 48 13.40 -5.80 -8.53
N GLU A 49 14.35 -6.67 -8.85
CA GLU A 49 14.34 -8.07 -8.43
C GLU A 49 14.53 -8.20 -6.90
N ASP A 50 15.42 -7.43 -6.29
CA ASP A 50 15.62 -7.42 -4.83
C ASP A 50 14.34 -6.98 -4.12
N LEU A 51 13.69 -5.91 -4.60
CA LEU A 51 12.42 -5.43 -4.06
C LEU A 51 11.27 -6.43 -4.29
N LEU A 52 11.28 -7.17 -5.40
CA LEU A 52 10.31 -8.23 -5.65
C LEU A 52 10.47 -9.36 -4.63
N GLN A 53 11.69 -9.83 -4.38
CA GLN A 53 11.95 -10.84 -3.36
C GLN A 53 11.56 -10.36 -1.96
N ALA A 54 11.91 -9.12 -1.61
CA ALA A 54 11.50 -8.49 -0.35
C ALA A 54 9.98 -8.38 -0.23
N THR A 55 9.26 -8.08 -1.34
CA THR A 55 7.81 -8.03 -1.38
C THR A 55 7.19 -9.39 -1.06
N LEU A 56 7.65 -10.44 -1.74
CA LEU A 56 7.15 -11.79 -1.54
C LEU A 56 7.43 -12.31 -0.12
N LEU A 57 8.61 -12.03 0.42
CA LEU A 57 8.96 -12.36 1.80
C LEU A 57 8.07 -11.60 2.80
N LYS A 58 7.88 -10.30 2.62
CA LYS A 58 7.04 -9.49 3.50
C LYS A 58 5.58 -9.91 3.45
N ALA A 59 5.07 -10.26 2.27
CA ALA A 59 3.75 -10.85 2.10
C ALA A 59 3.63 -12.20 2.82
N HIS A 60 4.64 -13.07 2.70
CA HIS A 60 4.68 -14.36 3.42
C HIS A 60 4.57 -14.17 4.94
N LEU A 61 5.35 -13.25 5.50
CA LEU A 61 5.35 -12.98 6.95
C LEU A 61 4.04 -12.34 7.44
N ALA A 62 3.35 -11.58 6.58
CA ALA A 62 2.12 -10.88 6.92
C ALA A 62 0.83 -11.66 6.55
N ARG A 63 0.93 -12.85 5.94
CA ARG A 63 -0.19 -13.58 5.34
C ARG A 63 -1.29 -13.94 6.33
N GLU A 64 -0.96 -14.26 7.58
CA GLU A 64 -1.94 -14.66 8.60
C GLU A 64 -2.94 -13.53 8.94
N GLY A 65 -2.54 -12.28 8.71
CA GLY A 65 -3.43 -11.12 8.84
C GLY A 65 -4.28 -10.83 7.61
N PHE A 66 -4.12 -11.59 6.51
CA PHE A 66 -4.89 -11.37 5.30
C PHE A 66 -6.25 -12.05 5.39
N VAL A 67 -7.31 -11.26 5.39
CA VAL A 67 -8.69 -11.75 5.40
C VAL A 67 -9.50 -10.95 4.40
N VAL A 68 -9.82 -11.56 3.25
CA VAL A 68 -10.77 -11.02 2.28
C VAL A 68 -11.69 -12.12 1.79
N ARG A 69 -12.98 -11.83 1.75
CA ARG A 69 -14.03 -12.71 1.27
C ARG A 69 -14.97 -11.93 0.36
N GLY A 70 -15.59 -12.62 -0.61
CA GLY A 70 -16.59 -12.05 -1.50
C GLY A 70 -16.17 -12.00 -2.97
N ALA A 71 -17.01 -11.43 -3.81
CA ALA A 71 -16.89 -11.48 -5.26
C ALA A 71 -15.59 -10.85 -5.84
N HIS A 72 -14.92 -9.99 -5.09
CA HIS A 72 -13.69 -9.28 -5.52
C HIS A 72 -12.43 -9.74 -4.79
N ALA A 73 -12.45 -10.94 -4.22
CA ALA A 73 -11.33 -11.46 -3.43
C ALA A 73 -10.02 -11.56 -4.23
N ASP A 74 -10.07 -11.90 -5.51
CA ASP A 74 -8.89 -11.95 -6.38
C ASP A 74 -8.22 -10.58 -6.55
N ALA A 75 -9.03 -9.54 -6.81
CA ALA A 75 -8.55 -8.17 -6.90
C ALA A 75 -7.93 -7.69 -5.58
N ALA A 76 -8.51 -8.08 -4.45
CA ALA A 76 -7.99 -7.75 -3.12
C ALA A 76 -6.64 -8.42 -2.84
N VAL A 77 -6.44 -9.68 -3.23
CA VAL A 77 -5.14 -10.36 -3.14
C VAL A 77 -4.10 -9.62 -3.96
N GLN A 78 -4.43 -9.31 -5.23
CA GLN A 78 -3.51 -8.58 -6.11
C GLN A 78 -3.18 -7.20 -5.54
N ALA A 79 -4.17 -6.43 -5.07
CA ALA A 79 -3.98 -5.11 -4.46
C ALA A 79 -3.09 -5.17 -3.22
N TRP A 80 -3.24 -6.18 -2.40
CA TRP A 80 -2.43 -6.39 -1.21
C TRP A 80 -0.94 -6.58 -1.53
N TYR A 81 -0.61 -7.46 -2.47
CA TYR A 81 0.77 -7.65 -2.94
C TYR A 81 1.33 -6.37 -3.56
N THR A 82 0.55 -5.69 -4.40
CA THR A 82 0.95 -4.44 -5.05
C THR A 82 1.26 -3.33 -4.04
N THR A 83 0.46 -3.23 -2.97
CA THR A 83 0.70 -2.24 -1.91
C THR A 83 2.00 -2.51 -1.17
N ILE A 84 2.31 -3.77 -0.88
CA ILE A 84 3.59 -4.14 -0.24
C ILE A 84 4.76 -3.76 -1.16
N ALA A 85 4.69 -4.10 -2.45
CA ALA A 85 5.71 -3.78 -3.43
C ALA A 85 5.94 -2.27 -3.57
N ARG A 86 4.85 -1.51 -3.72
CA ARG A 86 4.89 -0.05 -3.83
C ARG A 86 5.52 0.60 -2.60
N ASN A 87 5.12 0.21 -1.41
CA ASN A 87 5.65 0.77 -0.18
C ASN A 87 7.16 0.50 -0.05
N LEU A 88 7.62 -0.70 -0.39
CA LEU A 88 9.05 -1.03 -0.39
C LEU A 88 9.81 -0.19 -1.42
N ALA A 89 9.27 -0.01 -2.63
CA ALA A 89 9.91 0.81 -3.66
C ALA A 89 9.98 2.29 -3.23
N LEU A 90 8.91 2.84 -2.67
CA LEU A 90 8.90 4.22 -2.17
C LEU A 90 9.87 4.43 -1.00
N ASP A 91 9.95 3.48 -0.07
CA ASP A 91 10.91 3.55 1.05
C ASP A 91 12.36 3.50 0.55
N PHE A 92 12.64 2.66 -0.46
CA PHE A 92 13.94 2.59 -1.12
C PHE A 92 14.30 3.93 -1.81
N LEU A 93 13.38 4.49 -2.61
CA LEU A 93 13.59 5.77 -3.28
C LEU A 93 13.81 6.92 -2.28
N ARG A 94 13.04 6.97 -1.20
CA ARG A 94 13.25 7.93 -0.11
C ARG A 94 14.63 7.79 0.54
N ALA A 95 15.10 6.56 0.73
CA ALA A 95 16.45 6.32 1.23
C ALA A 95 17.52 6.83 0.27
N GLN A 96 17.37 6.57 -1.04
CA GLN A 96 18.28 7.08 -2.06
C GLN A 96 18.35 8.62 -2.10
N VAL A 97 17.19 9.29 -2.02
CA VAL A 97 17.14 10.77 -2.00
C VAL A 97 17.84 11.31 -0.77
N ARG A 98 17.58 10.73 0.42
CA ARG A 98 18.28 11.13 1.65
C ARG A 98 19.81 10.95 1.55
N ASP A 99 20.27 9.85 0.95
CA ASP A 99 21.70 9.58 0.81
C ASP A 99 22.37 10.53 -0.22
N ARG A 100 21.66 10.87 -1.30
CA ARG A 100 22.12 11.89 -2.27
C ARG A 100 22.19 13.27 -1.63
N ARG A 101 21.18 13.66 -0.85
CA ARG A 101 21.18 14.95 -0.11
C ARG A 101 22.31 15.05 0.90
N ARG A 102 22.66 13.96 1.59
CA ARG A 102 23.82 13.92 2.50
C ARG A 102 25.16 14.07 1.79
N LYS A 103 25.24 13.64 0.52
CA LYS A 103 26.46 13.71 -0.30
C LYS A 103 26.58 15.04 -1.08
N ALA A 104 25.47 15.73 -1.30
CA ALA A 104 25.42 17.02 -1.97
C ALA A 104 25.04 18.09 -0.94
N GLU A 105 26.03 18.88 -0.49
CA GLU A 105 25.78 20.12 0.26
C GLU A 105 25.05 21.10 -0.68
N GLY A 106 23.74 21.21 -0.51
CA GLY A 106 22.88 22.24 -1.12
C GLY A 106 22.26 21.83 -2.46
N SER A 107 21.00 21.42 -2.47
CA SER A 107 20.14 21.50 -3.65
C SER A 107 18.65 21.32 -3.31
N ASP A 108 17.88 22.14 -4.00
CA ASP A 108 16.47 22.17 -4.40
C ASP A 108 15.47 21.24 -3.67
N ASP A 109 14.41 21.86 -3.18
CA ASP A 109 13.44 21.33 -2.21
C ASP A 109 12.29 20.52 -2.82
N ARG A 110 12.40 20.11 -4.10
CA ARG A 110 11.41 19.25 -4.75
C ARG A 110 11.64 17.79 -4.39
N ASP A 111 10.63 17.14 -3.84
CA ASP A 111 10.64 15.71 -3.56
C ASP A 111 10.35 14.92 -4.86
N PRO A 112 11.38 14.27 -5.49
CA PRO A 112 11.19 13.49 -6.73
C PRO A 112 10.19 12.34 -6.58
N ILE A 113 9.74 12.05 -5.37
CA ILE A 113 8.84 10.96 -5.02
C ILE A 113 7.38 11.33 -5.31
N GLU A 114 7.02 12.61 -5.23
CA GLU A 114 5.68 13.07 -5.59
C GLU A 114 5.41 12.88 -7.09
N GLU A 115 6.41 13.11 -7.94
CA GLU A 115 6.32 12.92 -9.39
C GLU A 115 6.21 11.42 -9.77
N ILE A 116 6.94 10.54 -9.05
CA ILE A 116 6.86 9.09 -9.25
C ILE A 116 5.53 8.52 -8.69
N ALA A 117 4.98 9.11 -7.64
CA ALA A 117 3.72 8.67 -7.05
C ALA A 117 2.51 9.03 -7.93
N ALA A 118 2.60 10.10 -8.72
CA ALA A 118 1.56 10.53 -9.66
C ALA A 118 1.44 9.62 -10.89
N ASP A 119 2.53 8.93 -11.28
CA ASP A 119 2.60 8.09 -12.48
C ASP A 119 2.16 6.63 -12.21
N LEU A 120 1.60 6.35 -11.03
CA LEU A 120 1.17 4.99 -10.66
C LEU A 120 -0.27 4.74 -11.09
N PRO A 121 -0.58 3.51 -11.59
CA PRO A 121 -1.93 3.14 -12.02
C PRO A 121 -2.96 3.50 -10.95
N SER A 122 -4.02 4.21 -11.34
CA SER A 122 -5.12 4.56 -10.46
C SER A 122 -5.98 3.32 -10.13
N ILE A 123 -6.82 3.41 -9.09
CA ILE A 123 -7.75 2.34 -8.72
C ILE A 123 -8.72 2.01 -9.87
N GLU A 124 -9.00 2.96 -10.75
CA GLU A 124 -9.88 2.79 -11.91
C GLU A 124 -9.37 1.75 -12.90
N GLU A 125 -8.03 1.55 -13.00
CA GLU A 125 -7.45 0.46 -13.80
C GLU A 125 -7.64 -0.93 -13.17
N TRP A 126 -8.13 -1.00 -11.93
CA TRP A 126 -8.34 -2.26 -11.21
C TRP A 126 -9.75 -2.83 -11.37
N GLN A 127 -10.63 -2.21 -12.16
CA GLN A 127 -12.03 -2.66 -12.36
C GLN A 127 -12.71 -3.09 -11.04
N VAL A 128 -12.59 -2.27 -10.01
CA VAL A 128 -13.38 -2.45 -8.78
C VAL A 128 -14.80 -2.03 -9.15
N ASP A 129 -15.73 -2.98 -9.04
CA ASP A 129 -17.15 -2.71 -9.26
C ASP A 129 -17.62 -1.57 -8.35
N LYS A 130 -18.52 -0.71 -8.87
CA LYS A 130 -18.99 0.50 -8.21
C LYS A 130 -19.59 0.21 -6.82
N ASP A 131 -20.35 -0.89 -6.70
CA ASP A 131 -20.97 -1.30 -5.43
C ASP A 131 -19.93 -1.69 -4.38
N THR A 132 -18.83 -2.30 -4.82
CA THR A 132 -17.69 -2.65 -3.95
C THR A 132 -16.91 -1.42 -3.53
N ALA A 133 -16.74 -0.44 -4.41
CA ALA A 133 -16.07 0.82 -4.08
C ALA A 133 -16.85 1.61 -3.01
N GLU A 134 -18.19 1.63 -3.12
CA GLU A 134 -19.06 2.28 -2.14
C GLU A 134 -19.04 1.56 -0.78
N GLU A 135 -19.04 0.23 -0.76
CA GLU A 135 -18.92 -0.55 0.47
C GLU A 135 -17.55 -0.33 1.15
N ILE A 136 -16.47 -0.34 0.37
CA ILE A 136 -15.12 -0.02 0.87
C ILE A 136 -15.10 1.40 1.45
N ALA A 137 -15.66 2.37 0.74
CA ALA A 137 -15.74 3.76 1.21
C ALA A 137 -16.52 3.87 2.54
N ARG A 138 -17.67 3.21 2.65
CA ARG A 138 -18.46 3.17 3.91
C ARG A 138 -17.65 2.58 5.06
N ARG A 139 -16.97 1.46 4.85
CA ARG A 139 -16.13 0.81 5.87
C ARG A 139 -14.96 1.69 6.29
N VAL A 140 -14.31 2.36 5.34
CA VAL A 140 -13.23 3.31 5.62
C VAL A 140 -13.74 4.50 6.43
N HIS A 141 -14.87 5.09 6.05
CA HIS A 141 -15.48 6.18 6.81
C HIS A 141 -15.84 5.78 8.24
N ALA A 142 -16.43 4.59 8.42
CA ALA A 142 -16.76 4.07 9.74
C ALA A 142 -15.50 3.84 10.59
N ALA A 143 -14.44 3.28 10.01
CA ALA A 143 -13.18 3.06 10.70
C ALA A 143 -12.48 4.37 11.09
N LEU A 144 -12.47 5.38 10.21
CA LEU A 144 -11.96 6.72 10.51
C LEU A 144 -12.77 7.39 11.63
N ALA A 145 -14.10 7.27 11.59
CA ALA A 145 -14.99 7.80 12.63
C ALA A 145 -14.72 7.17 13.99
N GLY A 146 -14.30 5.91 14.04
CA GLY A 146 -13.93 5.19 15.26
C GLY A 146 -12.55 5.57 15.84
N LEU A 147 -11.74 6.36 15.14
CA LEU A 147 -10.45 6.82 15.67
C LEU A 147 -10.64 7.95 16.69
N PRO A 148 -9.77 8.03 17.73
CA PRO A 148 -9.66 9.22 18.57
C PRO A 148 -9.43 10.48 17.73
N PRO A 149 -10.01 11.65 18.08
CA PRO A 149 -9.96 12.86 17.24
C PRO A 149 -8.56 13.24 16.75
N GLY A 150 -7.56 13.28 17.65
CA GLY A 150 -6.19 13.63 17.27
C GLY A 150 -5.43 12.57 16.47
N GLN A 151 -5.95 11.34 16.36
CA GLN A 151 -5.42 10.32 15.45
C GLN A 151 -6.09 10.44 14.08
N ARG A 152 -7.40 10.67 14.05
CA ARG A 152 -8.16 10.90 12.81
C ARG A 152 -7.62 12.11 12.07
N GLU A 153 -7.45 13.25 12.76
CA GLU A 153 -6.92 14.48 12.19
C GLU A 153 -5.56 14.27 11.50
N ILE A 154 -4.65 13.52 12.11
CA ILE A 154 -3.34 13.22 11.51
C ILE A 154 -3.50 12.35 10.24
N VAL A 155 -4.39 11.36 10.25
CA VAL A 155 -4.65 10.53 9.06
C VAL A 155 -5.24 11.37 7.94
N GLU A 156 -6.20 12.24 8.24
CA GLU A 156 -6.81 13.16 7.28
C GLU A 156 -5.78 14.11 6.68
N MET A 157 -4.97 14.78 7.51
CA MET A 157 -3.91 15.66 7.03
C MET A 157 -2.88 14.93 6.18
N HIS A 158 -2.45 13.73 6.61
CA HIS A 158 -1.42 13.00 5.89
C HIS A 158 -1.94 12.36 4.60
N LYS A 159 -3.15 11.81 4.61
CA LYS A 159 -3.68 11.02 3.49
C LYS A 159 -4.62 11.79 2.58
N LEU A 160 -5.45 12.68 3.12
CA LEU A 160 -6.39 13.47 2.30
C LEU A 160 -5.79 14.79 1.84
N ALA A 161 -4.99 15.44 2.71
CA ALA A 161 -4.35 16.71 2.38
C ALA A 161 -2.89 16.56 1.91
N GLY A 162 -2.33 15.33 1.87
CA GLY A 162 -0.97 15.07 1.37
C GLY A 162 0.18 15.59 2.23
N LEU A 163 -0.10 16.09 3.43
CA LEU A 163 0.93 16.72 4.27
C LEU A 163 1.94 15.70 4.80
N SER A 164 3.20 16.08 4.82
CA SER A 164 4.27 15.32 5.48
C SER A 164 4.12 15.33 7.01
N MET A 165 4.79 14.42 7.70
CA MET A 165 4.78 14.38 9.17
C MET A 165 5.36 15.65 9.81
N ALA A 166 6.33 16.29 9.15
CA ALA A 166 6.92 17.53 9.58
C ALA A 166 5.95 18.73 9.44
N GLU A 167 5.24 18.83 8.30
CA GLU A 167 4.20 19.86 8.09
C GLU A 167 3.03 19.71 9.06
N ILE A 168 2.59 18.47 9.32
CA ILE A 168 1.56 18.17 10.32
C ILE A 168 2.04 18.60 11.72
N ALA A 169 3.30 18.32 12.06
CA ALA A 169 3.89 18.72 13.33
C ALA A 169 3.85 20.25 13.52
N THR A 170 4.24 20.99 12.48
CA THR A 170 4.20 22.46 12.43
C THR A 170 2.76 22.96 12.57
N ARG A 171 1.82 22.39 11.82
CA ARG A 171 0.41 22.79 11.83
C ARG A 171 -0.29 22.55 13.15
N LEU A 172 0.00 21.42 13.79
CA LEU A 172 -0.57 21.04 15.10
C LEU A 172 0.24 21.61 16.29
N GLN A 173 1.37 22.28 16.04
CA GLN A 173 2.28 22.80 17.06
C GLN A 173 2.76 21.73 18.06
N ILE A 174 3.02 20.51 17.57
CA ILE A 174 3.54 19.39 18.35
C ILE A 174 4.84 18.86 17.74
N ARG A 175 5.62 18.12 18.52
CA ARG A 175 6.86 17.51 18.02
C ARG A 175 6.56 16.46 16.95
N GLU A 176 7.36 16.41 15.89
CA GLU A 176 7.22 15.42 14.81
C GLU A 176 7.19 13.96 15.31
N GLY A 177 8.00 13.65 16.34
CA GLY A 177 7.94 12.33 16.98
C GLY A 177 6.57 12.00 17.56
N ALA A 178 5.85 12.99 18.11
CA ALA A 178 4.49 12.80 18.62
C ALA A 178 3.49 12.54 17.48
N VAL A 179 3.66 13.24 16.34
CA VAL A 179 2.86 12.98 15.12
C VAL A 179 3.07 11.55 14.64
N ARG A 180 4.32 11.10 14.52
CA ARG A 180 4.67 9.74 14.09
C ARG A 180 4.07 8.67 14.99
N VAL A 181 4.12 8.85 16.30
CA VAL A 181 3.52 7.91 17.27
C VAL A 181 1.99 7.86 17.13
N ARG A 182 1.34 9.01 17.01
CA ARG A 182 -0.12 9.09 16.82
C ARG A 182 -0.54 8.48 15.49
N ALA A 183 0.17 8.79 14.39
CA ALA A 183 -0.02 8.18 13.08
C ALA A 183 0.12 6.66 13.13
N HIS A 184 1.18 6.15 13.75
CA HIS A 184 1.38 4.70 13.91
C HIS A 184 0.22 4.02 14.63
N ARG A 185 -0.27 4.62 15.73
CA ARG A 185 -1.43 4.10 16.48
C ARG A 185 -2.70 4.13 15.63
N ALA A 186 -2.95 5.23 14.91
CA ALA A 186 -4.08 5.36 14.00
C ALA A 186 -4.06 4.30 12.90
N TYR A 187 -2.94 4.13 12.21
CA TYR A 187 -2.80 3.12 11.16
C TYR A 187 -2.93 1.69 11.67
N LYS A 188 -2.43 1.42 12.88
CA LYS A 188 -2.62 0.11 13.53
C LYS A 188 -4.09 -0.15 13.88
N ALA A 189 -4.83 0.87 14.31
CA ALA A 189 -6.28 0.77 14.57
C ALA A 189 -7.06 0.57 13.26
N LEU A 190 -6.75 1.33 12.21
CA LEU A 190 -7.35 1.17 10.89
C LEU A 190 -7.06 -0.22 10.29
N ALA A 191 -5.85 -0.73 10.43
CA ALA A 191 -5.50 -2.08 9.97
C ALA A 191 -6.34 -3.17 10.63
N ARG A 192 -6.62 -3.02 11.94
CA ARG A 192 -7.49 -3.96 12.67
C ARG A 192 -8.95 -3.86 12.24
N ALA A 193 -9.45 -2.63 12.00
CA ALA A 193 -10.83 -2.38 11.65
C ALA A 193 -11.16 -2.75 10.19
N LEU A 194 -10.25 -2.49 9.27
CA LEU A 194 -10.46 -2.64 7.83
C LEU A 194 -9.92 -3.96 7.28
N GLY A 195 -8.98 -4.56 7.98
CA GLY A 195 -8.15 -5.62 7.44
C GLY A 195 -7.11 -5.11 6.43
N PRO A 196 -6.06 -5.90 6.15
CA PRO A 196 -4.93 -5.44 5.35
C PRO A 196 -5.29 -5.10 3.90
N ALA A 197 -6.25 -5.79 3.30
CA ALA A 197 -6.63 -5.57 1.91
C ALA A 197 -7.41 -4.25 1.72
N VAL A 198 -8.40 -3.97 2.57
CA VAL A 198 -9.17 -2.71 2.50
C VAL A 198 -8.28 -1.53 2.89
N LEU A 199 -7.39 -1.73 3.87
CA LEU A 199 -6.40 -0.72 4.23
C LEU A 199 -5.46 -0.42 3.04
N ALA A 200 -5.06 -1.43 2.29
CA ALA A 200 -4.25 -1.28 1.09
C ALA A 200 -4.98 -0.44 0.02
N LEU A 201 -6.24 -0.75 -0.24
CA LEU A 201 -7.10 0.01 -1.16
C LEU A 201 -7.30 1.47 -0.68
N PHE A 202 -7.50 1.67 0.62
CA PHE A 202 -7.58 3.01 1.22
C PHE A 202 -6.31 3.84 0.97
N PHE A 203 -5.13 3.23 1.10
CA PHE A 203 -3.87 3.92 0.83
C PHE A 203 -3.64 4.22 -0.65
N GLN A 204 -4.22 3.45 -1.56
CA GLN A 204 -4.13 3.67 -3.01
C GLN A 204 -5.13 4.72 -3.51
N GLY A 205 -6.39 4.66 -3.05
CA GLY A 205 -7.48 5.51 -3.55
C GLY A 205 -7.34 6.99 -3.23
N LEU A 206 -6.47 7.35 -2.30
CA LEU A 206 -6.24 8.75 -1.92
C LEU A 206 -5.06 9.39 -2.67
N ALA A 207 -4.19 8.60 -3.30
CA ALA A 207 -3.11 9.13 -4.13
C ALA A 207 -3.61 9.74 -5.46
N GLY A 208 -4.82 9.37 -5.92
CA GLY A 208 -5.42 9.87 -7.17
C GLY A 208 -6.29 11.12 -7.04
N ARG A 209 -6.61 11.60 -5.84
CA ARG A 209 -7.52 12.75 -5.63
C ARG A 209 -6.84 14.10 -5.38
N GLY A 210 -5.52 14.16 -5.47
CA GLY A 210 -4.75 15.40 -5.27
C GLY A 210 -4.60 16.27 -6.50
N GLN A 211 -5.30 15.97 -7.61
CA GLN A 211 -5.29 16.78 -8.83
C GLN A 211 -6.74 16.95 -9.34
N ALA A 212 -7.44 17.89 -8.76
CA ALA A 212 -8.61 18.55 -9.35
C ALA A 212 -8.65 19.99 -8.83
#